data_1fbf4bfd83c99fb8014f176c9391c022
#
_entry.id   1fbf4bfd83c99fb8014f176c9391c022
#
_cell.length_a   1.000
_cell.length_b   1.000
_cell.length_c   1.000
_cell.angle_alpha   90.00
_cell.angle_beta   90.00
_cell.angle_gamma   90.00
#
_symmetry.space_group_name_H-M   'P 1'
#
loop_
_entity.id
_entity.type
_entity.pdbx_description
1 polymer ?
#
loop_
_entity_poly.entity_id
_entity_poly.type
_entity_poly.pdbx_seq_one_letter_code
_entity_poly.pdbx_strand_id
1 'polypeptide(L)'
;EHETIKQRFHKLEQVANDTEAMAGFDEAKEAFMPGRLDQKKGLRELEGTLGAIEEGLQKHFHFEEISLPTVVDRHGDEELKSSLKSILLEHADLRNRLNHSKNHASELVSGGMARHRWEAAAHDMRAYISHTRKLLETHAGIEQTLLHELRNRLQK
;
A
#
# COMPACT_ATOMS: atom_id res chain seq x y z
N GLU A 1 23.95 11.72 -17.33
CA GLU A 1 22.49 11.91 -17.23
C GLU A 1 21.69 10.66 -17.56
N HIS A 2 22.05 9.91 -18.62
CA HIS A 2 21.34 8.68 -18.98
C HIS A 2 21.45 7.59 -17.92
N GLU A 3 22.61 7.46 -17.29
CA GLU A 3 22.79 6.46 -16.21
C GLU A 3 21.96 6.79 -14.99
N THR A 4 21.86 8.08 -14.63
CA THR A 4 21.05 8.52 -13.50
C THR A 4 19.58 8.24 -13.73
N ILE A 5 19.08 8.45 -14.94
CA ILE A 5 17.70 8.16 -15.31
C ILE A 5 17.44 6.65 -15.25
N LYS A 6 18.36 5.84 -15.79
CA LYS A 6 18.25 4.37 -15.74
C LYS A 6 18.26 3.84 -14.31
N GLN A 7 19.11 4.39 -13.45
CA GLN A 7 19.18 3.99 -12.04
C GLN A 7 17.89 4.33 -11.32
N ARG A 8 17.34 5.52 -11.52
CA ARG A 8 16.05 5.93 -10.96
C ARG A 8 14.94 5.02 -11.43
N PHE A 9 14.93 4.71 -12.71
CA PHE A 9 13.92 3.86 -13.31
C PHE A 9 13.98 2.44 -12.74
N HIS A 10 15.18 1.89 -12.60
CA HIS A 10 15.38 0.58 -12.01
C HIS A 10 14.87 0.54 -10.56
N LYS A 11 15.16 1.59 -9.79
CA LYS A 11 14.68 1.69 -8.42
C LYS A 11 13.16 1.81 -8.37
N LEU A 12 12.55 2.56 -9.29
CA LEU A 12 11.10 2.65 -9.41
C LEU A 12 10.47 1.29 -9.71
N GLU A 13 11.06 0.51 -10.61
CA GLU A 13 10.57 -0.83 -10.92
C GLU A 13 10.64 -1.75 -9.70
N GLN A 14 11.69 -1.64 -8.90
CA GLN A 14 11.84 -2.42 -7.68
C GLN A 14 10.78 -2.08 -6.64
N VAL A 15 10.54 -0.78 -6.39
CA VAL A 15 9.56 -0.35 -5.40
C VAL A 15 8.13 -0.62 -5.85
N ALA A 16 7.86 -0.59 -7.16
CA ALA A 16 6.52 -0.86 -7.68
C ALA A 16 6.08 -2.32 -7.49
N ASN A 17 6.97 -3.20 -7.14
CA ASN A 17 6.63 -4.62 -6.93
C ASN A 17 5.88 -4.88 -5.62
N ASP A 18 6.01 -4.01 -4.62
CA ASP A 18 5.25 -4.04 -3.35
C ASP A 18 5.09 -5.42 -2.67
N THR A 19 6.01 -6.35 -2.96
CA THR A 19 5.94 -7.72 -2.45
C THR A 19 5.99 -7.76 -0.92
N GLU A 20 6.83 -6.92 -0.32
CA GLU A 20 6.95 -6.83 1.13
C GLU A 20 5.67 -6.35 1.79
N ALA A 21 5.02 -5.35 1.20
CA ALA A 21 3.77 -4.81 1.72
C ALA A 21 2.65 -5.86 1.63
N MET A 22 2.56 -6.59 0.52
CA MET A 22 1.57 -7.65 0.37
C MET A 22 1.79 -8.79 1.36
N ALA A 23 3.04 -9.20 1.56
CA ALA A 23 3.39 -10.19 2.57
C ALA A 23 3.06 -9.70 3.98
N GLY A 24 3.27 -8.40 4.25
CA GLY A 24 2.90 -7.76 5.51
C GLY A 24 1.40 -7.81 5.77
N PHE A 25 0.58 -7.56 4.75
CA PHE A 25 -0.89 -7.68 4.88
C PHE A 25 -1.31 -9.12 5.17
N ASP A 26 -0.69 -10.10 4.53
CA ASP A 26 -0.98 -11.51 4.81
C ASP A 26 -0.59 -11.89 6.24
N GLU A 27 0.56 -11.42 6.70
CA GLU A 27 1.03 -11.61 8.08
C GLU A 27 0.08 -10.94 9.08
N ALA A 28 -0.41 -9.74 8.79
CA ALA A 28 -1.36 -9.03 9.63
C ALA A 28 -2.66 -9.83 9.79
N LYS A 29 -3.16 -10.44 8.72
CA LYS A 29 -4.35 -11.27 8.76
C LYS A 29 -4.16 -12.52 9.60
N GLU A 30 -2.96 -13.12 9.54
CA GLU A 30 -2.60 -14.30 10.33
C GLU A 30 -2.41 -13.94 11.81
N ALA A 31 -1.86 -12.77 12.10
CA ALA A 31 -1.57 -12.34 13.47
C ALA A 31 -2.83 -12.20 14.30
N PHE A 32 -3.92 -11.77 13.69
CA PHE A 32 -5.16 -11.56 14.40
C PHE A 32 -6.33 -12.30 13.72
N MET A 33 -6.91 -13.26 14.47
CA MET A 33 -8.12 -13.98 14.05
C MET A 33 -9.18 -13.86 15.17
N PRO A 34 -10.37 -13.29 14.86
CA PRO A 34 -11.45 -13.23 15.84
C PRO A 34 -11.80 -14.63 16.37
N GLY A 35 -12.01 -14.73 17.67
CA GLY A 35 -12.36 -16.00 18.30
C GLY A 35 -11.19 -16.80 18.88
N ARG A 36 -9.95 -16.40 18.63
CA ARG A 36 -8.77 -17.01 19.26
C ARG A 36 -8.62 -16.54 20.70
N LEU A 37 -8.01 -17.38 21.56
CA LEU A 37 -7.85 -17.10 22.98
C LEU A 37 -6.97 -15.89 23.28
N ASP A 38 -5.98 -15.60 22.42
CA ASP A 38 -5.00 -14.51 22.60
C ASP A 38 -5.33 -13.29 21.73
N GLN A 39 -6.56 -12.81 21.74
CA GLN A 39 -7.01 -11.72 20.89
C GLN A 39 -6.23 -10.42 21.11
N LYS A 40 -5.91 -10.06 22.37
CA LYS A 40 -5.16 -8.84 22.67
C LYS A 40 -3.74 -8.88 22.09
N LYS A 41 -3.08 -10.02 22.22
CA LYS A 41 -1.74 -10.22 21.65
C LYS A 41 -1.78 -10.12 20.14
N GLY A 42 -2.75 -10.80 19.52
CA GLY A 42 -2.95 -10.76 18.06
C GLY A 42 -3.23 -9.36 17.55
N LEU A 43 -4.05 -8.57 18.28
CA LEU A 43 -4.33 -7.18 17.91
C LEU A 43 -3.10 -6.29 18.01
N ARG A 44 -2.26 -6.48 19.02
CA ARG A 44 -1.00 -5.72 19.17
C ARG A 44 -0.03 -6.05 18.04
N GLU A 45 0.07 -7.33 17.69
CA GLU A 45 0.89 -7.75 16.54
C GLU A 45 0.35 -7.15 15.25
N LEU A 46 -0.97 -7.13 15.07
CA LEU A 46 -1.63 -6.51 13.93
C LEU A 46 -1.30 -5.01 13.86
N GLU A 47 -1.41 -4.29 14.97
CA GLU A 47 -1.07 -2.85 15.01
C GLU A 47 0.37 -2.62 14.60
N GLY A 48 1.30 -3.41 15.13
CA GLY A 48 2.72 -3.31 14.78
C GLY A 48 2.97 -3.57 13.32
N THR A 49 2.33 -4.60 12.76
CA THR A 49 2.46 -4.96 11.35
C THR A 49 1.87 -3.87 10.45
N LEU A 50 0.70 -3.34 10.79
CA LEU A 50 0.08 -2.24 10.03
C LEU A 50 0.96 -0.98 10.06
N GLY A 51 1.58 -0.68 11.21
CA GLY A 51 2.52 0.43 11.32
C GLY A 51 3.74 0.27 10.43
N ALA A 52 4.30 -0.94 10.37
CA ALA A 52 5.44 -1.25 9.50
C ALA A 52 5.06 -1.15 8.02
N ILE A 53 3.88 -1.64 7.64
CA ILE A 53 3.37 -1.52 6.27
C ILE A 53 3.22 -0.04 5.90
N GLU A 54 2.60 0.75 6.77
CA GLU A 54 2.40 2.18 6.53
C GLU A 54 3.73 2.90 6.31
N GLU A 55 4.71 2.65 7.18
CA GLU A 55 6.02 3.27 7.06
C GLU A 55 6.70 2.91 5.74
N GLY A 56 6.68 1.63 5.37
CA GLY A 56 7.25 1.16 4.11
C GLY A 56 6.57 1.76 2.89
N LEU A 57 5.23 1.78 2.88
CA LEU A 57 4.47 2.33 1.77
C LEU A 57 4.61 3.84 1.67
N GLN A 58 4.71 4.57 2.79
CA GLN A 58 4.93 6.02 2.75
C GLN A 58 6.27 6.36 2.11
N LYS A 59 7.32 5.62 2.43
CA LYS A 59 8.64 5.81 1.79
C LYS A 59 8.58 5.52 0.31
N HIS A 60 7.91 4.44 -0.07
CA HIS A 60 7.70 4.02 -1.45
C HIS A 60 6.93 5.09 -2.23
N PHE A 61 5.78 5.52 -1.72
CA PHE A 61 4.95 6.52 -2.37
C PHE A 61 5.66 7.86 -2.48
N HIS A 62 6.37 8.26 -1.42
CA HIS A 62 7.12 9.51 -1.43
C HIS A 62 8.19 9.50 -2.53
N PHE A 63 8.93 8.40 -2.64
CA PHE A 63 9.94 8.23 -3.70
C PHE A 63 9.30 8.34 -5.09
N GLU A 64 8.17 7.67 -5.31
CA GLU A 64 7.45 7.71 -6.57
C GLU A 64 6.90 9.10 -6.88
N GLU A 65 6.34 9.77 -5.90
CA GLU A 65 5.76 11.11 -6.05
C GLU A 65 6.81 12.15 -6.44
N ILE A 66 8.06 11.95 -6.05
CA ILE A 66 9.17 12.81 -6.46
C ILE A 66 9.70 12.42 -7.84
N SER A 67 9.88 11.13 -8.08
CA SER A 67 10.59 10.62 -9.27
C SER A 67 9.73 10.49 -10.51
N LEU A 68 8.48 10.00 -10.37
CA LEU A 68 7.60 9.76 -11.52
C LEU A 68 7.21 11.01 -12.28
N PRO A 69 6.81 12.13 -11.62
CA PRO A 69 6.46 13.33 -12.36
C PRO A 69 7.60 13.84 -13.23
N THR A 70 8.83 13.79 -12.75
CA THR A 70 10.01 14.25 -13.51
C THR A 70 10.21 13.41 -14.76
N VAL A 71 10.11 12.07 -14.64
CA VAL A 71 10.30 11.17 -15.77
C VAL A 71 9.16 11.30 -16.78
N VAL A 72 7.92 11.38 -16.30
CA VAL A 72 6.74 11.49 -17.18
C VAL A 72 6.73 12.83 -17.90
N ASP A 73 7.11 13.93 -17.24
CA ASP A 73 7.18 15.25 -17.88
C ASP A 73 8.20 15.27 -19.03
N ARG A 74 9.31 14.56 -18.89
CA ARG A 74 10.36 14.52 -19.91
C ARG A 74 10.04 13.56 -21.05
N HIS A 75 9.45 12.43 -20.77
CA HIS A 75 9.35 11.30 -21.71
C HIS A 75 7.93 10.81 -21.96
N GLY A 76 6.96 11.31 -21.22
CA GLY A 76 5.56 10.89 -21.33
C GLY A 76 4.72 11.80 -22.21
N ASP A 77 3.63 11.26 -22.71
CA ASP A 77 2.59 12.02 -23.41
C ASP A 77 1.41 12.27 -22.46
N GLU A 78 0.31 12.79 -23.01
CA GLU A 78 -0.91 13.10 -22.25
C GLU A 78 -1.52 11.84 -21.61
N GLU A 79 -1.45 10.70 -22.30
CA GLU A 79 -1.95 9.44 -21.78
C GLU A 79 -1.16 8.99 -20.54
N LEU A 80 0.18 9.06 -20.60
CA LEU A 80 1.03 8.72 -19.47
C LEU A 80 0.87 9.69 -18.30
N LYS A 81 0.69 10.99 -18.60
CA LYS A 81 0.42 11.99 -17.57
C LYS A 81 -0.89 11.71 -16.85
N SER A 82 -1.92 11.32 -17.60
CA SER A 82 -3.22 10.94 -17.04
C SER A 82 -3.10 9.71 -16.14
N SER A 83 -2.35 8.70 -16.59
CA SER A 83 -2.09 7.48 -15.81
C SER A 83 -1.36 7.79 -14.52
N LEU A 84 -0.36 8.67 -14.57
CA LEU A 84 0.37 9.12 -13.38
C LEU A 84 -0.56 9.80 -12.39
N LYS A 85 -1.43 10.68 -12.87
CA LYS A 85 -2.39 11.37 -12.02
C LYS A 85 -3.29 10.38 -11.28
N SER A 86 -3.77 9.34 -11.96
CA SER A 86 -4.57 8.28 -11.36
C SER A 86 -3.79 7.53 -10.27
N ILE A 87 -2.52 7.20 -10.54
CA ILE A 87 -1.65 6.52 -9.58
C ILE A 87 -1.47 7.37 -8.32
N LEU A 88 -1.24 8.67 -8.47
CA LEU A 88 -1.06 9.56 -7.32
C LEU A 88 -2.34 9.69 -6.49
N LEU A 89 -3.51 9.67 -7.12
CA LEU A 89 -4.78 9.64 -6.41
C LEU A 89 -4.96 8.33 -5.63
N GLU A 90 -4.54 7.21 -6.20
CA GLU A 90 -4.57 5.92 -5.52
C GLU A 90 -3.67 5.89 -4.28
N HIS A 91 -2.50 6.57 -4.33
CA HIS A 91 -1.63 6.71 -3.16
C HIS A 91 -2.36 7.34 -1.99
N ALA A 92 -3.11 8.41 -2.25
CA ALA A 92 -3.89 9.09 -1.21
C ALA A 92 -4.97 8.16 -0.63
N ASP A 93 -5.66 7.42 -1.46
CA ASP A 93 -6.67 6.45 -1.03
C ASP A 93 -6.06 5.35 -0.18
N LEU A 94 -4.95 4.77 -0.61
CA LEU A 94 -4.25 3.72 0.13
C LEU A 94 -3.76 4.21 1.50
N ARG A 95 -3.22 5.44 1.57
CA ARG A 95 -2.82 6.05 2.84
C ARG A 95 -4.00 6.19 3.80
N ASN A 96 -5.14 6.66 3.28
CA ASN A 96 -6.36 6.80 4.08
C ASN A 96 -6.86 5.46 4.58
N ARG A 97 -6.83 4.43 3.75
CA ARG A 97 -7.27 3.09 4.12
C ARG A 97 -6.36 2.48 5.19
N LEU A 98 -5.05 2.67 5.10
CA LEU A 98 -4.11 2.20 6.12
C LEU A 98 -4.36 2.91 7.45
N ASN A 99 -4.56 4.22 7.42
CA ASN A 99 -4.84 5.00 8.62
C ASN A 99 -6.15 4.55 9.26
N HIS A 100 -7.18 4.30 8.47
CA HIS A 100 -8.45 3.77 8.93
C HIS A 100 -8.29 2.39 9.60
N SER A 101 -7.51 1.51 8.99
CA SER A 101 -7.22 0.18 9.54
C SER A 101 -6.52 0.27 10.89
N LYS A 102 -5.54 1.16 11.03
CA LYS A 102 -4.83 1.38 12.29
C LYS A 102 -5.76 1.90 13.38
N ASN A 103 -6.60 2.87 13.04
CA ASN A 103 -7.56 3.43 13.98
C ASN A 103 -8.56 2.36 14.43
N HIS A 104 -9.02 1.54 13.53
CA HIS A 104 -9.93 0.44 13.81
C HIS A 104 -9.31 -0.57 14.77
N ALA A 105 -8.06 -0.95 14.53
CA ALA A 105 -7.30 -1.85 15.40
C ALA A 105 -7.15 -1.25 16.79
N SER A 106 -6.83 0.04 16.89
CA SER A 106 -6.71 0.76 18.17
C SER A 106 -8.02 0.76 18.96
N GLU A 107 -9.14 0.97 18.28
CA GLU A 107 -10.46 0.91 18.92
C GLU A 107 -10.75 -0.47 19.52
N LEU A 108 -10.38 -1.52 18.79
CA LEU A 108 -10.56 -2.89 19.27
C LEU A 108 -9.68 -3.21 20.48
N VAL A 109 -8.45 -2.65 20.50
CA VAL A 109 -7.53 -2.83 21.63
C VAL A 109 -8.02 -2.09 22.87
N SER A 110 -8.58 -0.89 22.71
CA SER A 110 -9.00 -0.05 23.83
C SER A 110 -10.13 -0.65 24.67
N GLY A 111 -10.92 -1.55 24.07
CA GLY A 111 -12.04 -2.19 24.76
C GLY A 111 -13.25 -1.27 24.88
N GLY A 112 -14.18 -1.64 25.76
CA GLY A 112 -15.40 -0.86 25.98
C GLY A 112 -16.57 -1.21 25.08
N MET A 113 -16.39 -2.10 24.11
CA MET A 113 -17.47 -2.59 23.26
C MET A 113 -18.08 -3.86 23.85
N ALA A 114 -19.39 -4.04 23.66
CA ALA A 114 -20.04 -5.31 23.92
C ALA A 114 -19.44 -6.38 23.01
N ARG A 115 -19.39 -7.63 23.52
CA ARG A 115 -18.72 -8.73 22.82
C ARG A 115 -19.16 -8.93 21.38
N HIS A 116 -20.46 -8.93 21.13
CA HIS A 116 -21.00 -9.14 19.79
C HIS A 116 -20.65 -7.98 18.83
N ARG A 117 -20.58 -6.76 19.33
CA ARG A 117 -20.14 -5.59 18.57
C ARG A 117 -18.65 -5.67 18.26
N TRP A 118 -17.89 -6.09 19.24
CA TRP A 118 -16.43 -6.25 19.09
C TRP A 118 -16.12 -7.31 18.02
N GLU A 119 -16.79 -8.44 18.07
CA GLU A 119 -16.60 -9.51 17.09
C GLU A 119 -16.97 -9.05 15.68
N ALA A 120 -18.10 -8.38 15.52
CA ALA A 120 -18.53 -7.83 14.24
C ALA A 120 -17.51 -6.82 13.69
N ALA A 121 -17.04 -5.90 14.54
CA ALA A 121 -16.04 -4.90 14.17
C ALA A 121 -14.71 -5.56 13.77
N ALA A 122 -14.31 -6.63 14.48
CA ALA A 122 -13.09 -7.36 14.17
C ALA A 122 -13.16 -8.04 12.80
N HIS A 123 -14.29 -8.66 12.47
CA HIS A 123 -14.51 -9.26 11.17
C HIS A 123 -14.53 -8.22 10.06
N ASP A 124 -15.18 -7.08 10.29
CA ASP A 124 -15.21 -5.97 9.33
C ASP A 124 -13.79 -5.43 9.08
N MET A 125 -13.00 -5.28 10.13
CA MET A 125 -11.62 -4.84 10.02
C MET A 125 -10.80 -5.80 9.14
N ARG A 126 -10.92 -7.11 9.38
CA ARG A 126 -10.20 -8.10 8.57
C ARG A 126 -10.61 -8.05 7.11
N ALA A 127 -11.90 -7.91 6.83
CA ALA A 127 -12.41 -7.78 5.47
C ALA A 127 -11.87 -6.51 4.81
N TYR A 128 -11.82 -5.41 5.55
CA TYR A 128 -11.29 -4.14 5.06
C TYR A 128 -9.79 -4.24 4.72
N ILE A 129 -9.02 -4.89 5.58
CA ILE A 129 -7.59 -5.13 5.35
C ILE A 129 -7.38 -5.98 4.10
N SER A 130 -8.18 -7.05 3.93
CA SER A 130 -8.12 -7.90 2.75
C SER A 130 -8.42 -7.13 1.46
N HIS A 131 -9.42 -6.25 1.51
CA HIS A 131 -9.77 -5.41 0.37
C HIS A 131 -8.65 -4.40 0.06
N THR A 132 -8.06 -3.81 1.08
CA THR A 132 -6.93 -2.88 0.92
C THR A 132 -5.75 -3.58 0.25
N ARG A 133 -5.45 -4.83 0.65
CA ARG A 133 -4.40 -5.63 0.00
C ARG A 133 -4.67 -5.82 -1.49
N LYS A 134 -5.91 -6.12 -1.85
CA LYS A 134 -6.29 -6.27 -3.27
C LYS A 134 -6.12 -4.98 -4.05
N LEU A 135 -6.48 -3.85 -3.43
CA LEU A 135 -6.29 -2.54 -4.05
C LEU A 135 -4.81 -2.23 -4.27
N LEU A 136 -3.97 -2.58 -3.29
CA LEU A 136 -2.52 -2.41 -3.42
C LEU A 136 -1.97 -3.28 -4.55
N GLU A 137 -2.42 -4.51 -4.66
CA GLU A 137 -2.00 -5.44 -5.72
C GLU A 137 -2.36 -4.87 -7.10
N THR A 138 -3.59 -4.37 -7.25
CA THR A 138 -4.05 -3.75 -8.49
C THR A 138 -3.24 -2.50 -8.81
N HIS A 139 -2.98 -1.67 -7.80
CA HIS A 139 -2.17 -0.46 -7.92
C HIS A 139 -0.75 -0.79 -8.40
N ALA A 140 -0.11 -1.79 -7.81
CA ALA A 140 1.23 -2.23 -8.19
C ALA A 140 1.26 -2.69 -9.66
N GLY A 141 0.24 -3.40 -10.12
CA GLY A 141 0.12 -3.82 -11.51
C GLY A 141 0.02 -2.64 -12.47
N ILE A 142 -0.77 -1.63 -12.11
CA ILE A 142 -0.94 -0.41 -12.92
C ILE A 142 0.39 0.36 -13.00
N GLU A 143 1.10 0.49 -11.87
CA GLU A 143 2.41 1.14 -11.84
C GLU A 143 3.43 0.42 -12.71
N GLN A 144 3.46 -0.90 -12.63
CA GLN A 144 4.38 -1.70 -13.46
C GLN A 144 4.11 -1.50 -14.95
N THR A 145 2.84 -1.41 -15.34
CA THR A 145 2.45 -1.14 -16.72
C THR A 145 2.93 0.24 -17.16
N LEU A 146 2.72 1.26 -16.32
CA LEU A 146 3.19 2.63 -16.59
C LEU A 146 4.71 2.65 -16.77
N LEU A 147 5.44 2.02 -15.86
CA LEU A 147 6.89 1.98 -15.89
C LEU A 147 7.40 1.24 -17.13
N HIS A 148 6.74 0.16 -17.53
CA HIS A 148 7.07 -0.58 -18.72
C HIS A 148 6.92 0.29 -19.98
N GLU A 149 5.84 1.03 -20.10
CA GLU A 149 5.62 1.96 -21.22
C GLU A 149 6.66 3.07 -21.25
N LEU A 150 6.99 3.64 -20.09
CA LEU A 150 8.05 4.66 -19.98
C LEU A 150 9.41 4.09 -20.42
N ARG A 151 9.71 2.87 -20.00
CA ARG A 151 10.95 2.19 -20.37
C ARG A 151 11.06 2.03 -21.89
N ASN A 152 9.97 1.62 -22.53
CA ASN A 152 9.93 1.46 -23.98
C ASN A 152 10.20 2.79 -24.69
N ARG A 153 9.69 3.90 -24.17
CA ARG A 153 9.92 5.23 -24.74
C ARG A 153 11.34 5.73 -24.53
N LEU A 154 11.95 5.37 -23.39
CA LEU A 154 13.35 5.73 -23.11
C LEU A 154 14.33 5.02 -24.03
N GLN A 155 13.97 3.84 -24.54
CA GLN A 155 14.81 3.08 -25.46
C GLN A 155 14.73 3.55 -26.91
N LYS A 156 13.78 4.40 -27.21
CA LYS A 156 13.64 5.03 -28.52
C LYS A 156 14.41 6.36 -28.53
#